data_1847adae2f68f4e53580c336089a1c71
#
_entry.id   1847adae2f68f4e53580c336089a1c71
#
_cell.length_a   1.000
_cell.length_b   1.000
_cell.length_c   1.000
_cell.angle_alpha   90.00
_cell.angle_beta   90.00
_cell.angle_gamma   90.00
#
_symmetry.space_group_name_H-M   'P 1'
#
loop_
_entity.id
_entity.type
_entity.pdbx_description
1 polymer ?
#
loop_
_entity_poly.entity_id
_entity_poly.type
_entity_poly.pdbx_seq_one_letter_code
_entity_poly.pdbx_strand_id
1 'polypeptide(L)'
;GGLIAKAISLKNEIRVVFLAEGSSSRFKTNGSEIEIKKAISEREESALIALRYLGVKEKEIFFNYRKCCQLDNYPLLEITKEIENHIKVFKPSCIISHNLNDTNVDHRICYQALLPAVRPLKNCTLKLGLLFEILSSSEWNYLNQFEPNFFIDISNQLETKINACNFYRGEMFANNHPRSPESIKALAKIRGNQSGHIYSEGFKLLFSR
;
A
#
# COMPACT_ATOMS: atom_id res chain seq x y z
N GLY A 1 3.20 -6.06 -2.51
CA GLY A 1 2.76 -7.30 -3.21
C GLY A 1 3.54 -8.51 -2.75
N GLY A 2 4.87 -8.45 -2.75
CA GLY A 2 5.73 -9.58 -2.36
C GLY A 2 5.53 -9.99 -0.91
N LEU A 3 5.48 -9.04 0.02
CA LEU A 3 5.18 -9.32 1.42
C LEU A 3 3.80 -9.98 1.60
N ILE A 4 2.77 -9.50 0.89
CA ILE A 4 1.42 -10.10 0.97
C ILE A 4 1.50 -11.57 0.53
N ALA A 5 2.08 -11.86 -0.65
CA ALA A 5 2.24 -13.21 -1.15
C ALA A 5 3.04 -14.10 -0.18
N LYS A 6 4.13 -13.58 0.41
CA LYS A 6 4.92 -14.30 1.41
C LYS A 6 4.13 -14.58 2.68
N ALA A 7 3.43 -13.59 3.22
CA ALA A 7 2.64 -13.76 4.43
C ALA A 7 1.53 -14.80 4.24
N ILE A 8 0.85 -14.79 3.08
CA ILE A 8 -0.16 -15.81 2.74
C ILE A 8 0.46 -17.20 2.63
N SER A 9 1.64 -17.34 1.98
CA SER A 9 2.32 -18.65 1.90
C SER A 9 2.70 -19.20 3.27
N LEU A 10 2.90 -18.32 4.25
CA LEU A 10 3.14 -18.66 5.66
C LEU A 10 1.83 -18.80 6.48
N LYS A 11 0.67 -18.88 5.82
CA LYS A 11 -0.66 -19.05 6.41
C LYS A 11 -1.11 -17.89 7.32
N ASN A 12 -0.55 -16.70 7.13
CA ASN A 12 -1.05 -15.51 7.81
C ASN A 12 -2.33 -14.99 7.16
N GLU A 13 -3.21 -14.41 7.95
CA GLU A 13 -4.37 -13.67 7.45
C GLU A 13 -3.98 -12.23 7.14
N ILE A 14 -4.49 -11.74 6.02
CA ILE A 14 -4.23 -10.37 5.53
C ILE A 14 -5.55 -9.65 5.38
N ARG A 15 -5.62 -8.42 5.92
CA ARG A 15 -6.67 -7.45 5.65
C ARG A 15 -6.09 -6.28 4.88
N VAL A 16 -6.78 -5.86 3.82
CA VAL A 16 -6.42 -4.69 3.00
C VAL A 16 -7.54 -3.67 3.08
N VAL A 17 -7.19 -2.42 3.39
CA VAL A 17 -8.13 -1.30 3.49
C VAL A 17 -7.68 -0.19 2.57
N PHE A 18 -8.52 0.15 1.59
CA PHE A 18 -8.34 1.31 0.72
C PHE A 18 -9.10 2.49 1.33
N LEU A 19 -8.38 3.55 1.71
CA LEU A 19 -8.95 4.72 2.37
C LEU A 19 -9.51 5.77 1.39
N ALA A 20 -9.19 5.64 0.10
CA ALA A 20 -9.70 6.45 -1.01
C ALA A 20 -9.86 5.61 -2.28
N GLU A 21 -10.69 6.07 -3.22
CA GLU A 21 -11.04 5.31 -4.43
C GLU A 21 -9.93 5.25 -5.50
N GLY A 22 -8.96 6.16 -5.48
CA GLY A 22 -7.72 6.09 -6.26
C GLY A 22 -7.79 6.51 -7.73
N SER A 23 -8.89 7.09 -8.22
CA SER A 23 -9.09 7.37 -9.66
C SER A 23 -9.55 8.79 -10.00
N SER A 24 -10.41 9.41 -9.18
CA SER A 24 -11.09 10.67 -9.51
C SER A 24 -10.14 11.84 -9.78
N SER A 25 -8.96 11.88 -9.17
CA SER A 25 -7.97 12.94 -9.35
C SER A 25 -7.39 13.05 -10.79
N ARG A 26 -7.61 12.02 -11.62
CA ARG A 26 -7.14 12.00 -13.03
C ARG A 26 -8.07 12.73 -13.98
N PHE A 27 -9.26 13.05 -13.54
CA PHE A 27 -10.28 13.73 -14.33
C PHE A 27 -10.22 15.23 -14.06
N LYS A 28 -10.48 16.04 -15.12
CA LYS A 28 -10.65 17.48 -14.97
C LYS A 28 -11.85 17.77 -14.07
N THR A 29 -11.89 18.95 -13.46
CA THR A 29 -12.96 19.40 -12.55
C THR A 29 -14.37 19.24 -13.14
N ASN A 30 -14.49 19.25 -14.47
CA ASN A 30 -15.75 19.09 -15.23
C ASN A 30 -15.84 17.72 -15.91
N GLY A 31 -15.11 16.71 -15.45
CA GLY A 31 -15.22 15.34 -15.98
C GLY A 31 -16.61 14.78 -15.79
N SER A 32 -17.06 13.94 -16.72
CA SER A 32 -18.34 13.27 -16.63
C SER A 32 -18.39 12.37 -15.37
N GLU A 33 -19.41 12.54 -14.53
CA GLU A 33 -19.62 11.66 -13.37
C GLU A 33 -19.69 10.18 -13.75
N ILE A 34 -20.20 9.88 -14.93
CA ILE A 34 -20.29 8.50 -15.44
C ILE A 34 -18.89 7.94 -15.70
N GLU A 35 -18.01 8.73 -16.33
CA GLU A 35 -16.62 8.30 -16.60
C GLU A 35 -15.83 8.12 -15.31
N ILE A 36 -16.01 9.03 -14.34
CA ILE A 36 -15.38 8.93 -13.03
C ILE A 36 -15.84 7.65 -12.29
N LYS A 37 -17.15 7.40 -12.24
CA LYS A 37 -17.70 6.19 -11.61
C LYS A 37 -17.20 4.92 -12.29
N LYS A 38 -17.12 4.91 -13.62
CA LYS A 38 -16.56 3.80 -14.38
C LYS A 38 -15.10 3.55 -14.02
N ALA A 39 -14.25 4.59 -13.98
CA ALA A 39 -12.85 4.47 -13.63
C ALA A 39 -12.63 3.98 -12.19
N ILE A 40 -13.49 4.40 -11.24
CA ILE A 40 -13.47 3.90 -9.86
C ILE A 40 -13.78 2.40 -9.84
N SER A 41 -14.84 1.97 -10.54
CA SER A 41 -15.23 0.56 -10.61
C SER A 41 -14.16 -0.32 -11.27
N GLU A 42 -13.54 0.14 -12.36
CA GLU A 42 -12.43 -0.57 -13.02
C GLU A 42 -11.19 -0.68 -12.12
N ARG A 43 -10.93 0.36 -11.32
CA ARG A 43 -9.83 0.35 -10.34
C ARG A 43 -10.09 -0.63 -9.21
N GLU A 44 -11.30 -0.65 -8.68
CA GLU A 44 -11.74 -1.58 -7.63
C GLU A 44 -11.67 -3.02 -8.12
N GLU A 45 -12.16 -3.31 -9.33
CA GLU A 45 -12.08 -4.63 -9.95
C GLU A 45 -10.62 -5.09 -10.11
N SER A 46 -9.73 -4.20 -10.61
CA SER A 46 -8.32 -4.47 -10.74
C SER A 46 -7.67 -4.83 -9.39
N ALA A 47 -8.04 -4.08 -8.33
CA ALA A 47 -7.56 -4.32 -6.98
C ALA A 47 -8.03 -5.68 -6.44
N LEU A 48 -9.32 -6.01 -6.63
CA LEU A 48 -9.89 -7.30 -6.22
C LEU A 48 -9.19 -8.46 -6.92
N ILE A 49 -9.00 -8.40 -8.23
CA ILE A 49 -8.33 -9.46 -9.00
C ILE A 49 -6.89 -9.62 -8.51
N ALA A 50 -6.14 -8.51 -8.37
CA ALA A 50 -4.76 -8.54 -7.92
C ALA A 50 -4.61 -9.12 -6.51
N LEU A 51 -5.47 -8.72 -5.57
CA LEU A 51 -5.41 -9.20 -4.19
C LEU A 51 -5.85 -10.66 -4.06
N ARG A 52 -6.86 -11.10 -4.82
CA ARG A 52 -7.24 -12.52 -4.91
C ARG A 52 -6.11 -13.37 -5.48
N TYR A 53 -5.43 -12.89 -6.52
CA TYR A 53 -4.26 -13.56 -7.08
C TYR A 53 -3.12 -13.72 -6.05
N LEU A 54 -2.94 -12.73 -5.18
CA LEU A 54 -2.01 -12.81 -4.05
C LEU A 54 -2.50 -13.73 -2.92
N GLY A 55 -3.75 -14.21 -2.95
CA GLY A 55 -4.35 -15.10 -1.96
C GLY A 55 -5.10 -14.41 -0.83
N VAL A 56 -5.38 -13.10 -0.93
CA VAL A 56 -6.18 -12.38 0.07
C VAL A 56 -7.64 -12.78 -0.06
N LYS A 57 -8.29 -13.13 1.07
CA LYS A 57 -9.72 -13.46 1.10
C LYS A 57 -10.54 -12.20 0.81
N GLU A 58 -11.54 -12.30 -0.08
CA GLU A 58 -12.35 -11.15 -0.50
C GLU A 58 -13.03 -10.44 0.68
N LYS A 59 -13.54 -11.16 1.66
CA LYS A 59 -14.14 -10.62 2.87
C LYS A 59 -13.19 -9.76 3.73
N GLU A 60 -11.90 -9.80 3.45
CA GLU A 60 -10.85 -9.02 4.12
C GLU A 60 -10.33 -7.88 3.25
N ILE A 61 -11.03 -7.53 2.16
CA ILE A 61 -10.71 -6.40 1.29
C ILE A 61 -11.81 -5.36 1.46
N PHE A 62 -11.43 -4.15 1.89
CA PHE A 62 -12.36 -3.05 2.21
C PHE A 62 -12.04 -1.83 1.35
N PHE A 63 -13.05 -1.28 0.71
CA PHE A 63 -12.96 -0.06 -0.09
C PHE A 63 -13.71 1.08 0.59
N ASN A 64 -13.06 2.25 0.62
CA ASN A 64 -13.68 3.50 0.99
C ASN A 64 -13.69 4.43 -0.23
N TYR A 65 -14.78 5.17 -0.39
CA TYR A 65 -15.03 6.00 -1.57
C TYR A 65 -14.71 7.48 -1.35
N ARG A 66 -13.80 7.81 -0.42
CA ARG A 66 -13.25 9.16 -0.34
C ARG A 66 -12.51 9.50 -1.63
N LYS A 67 -12.62 10.74 -2.06
CA LYS A 67 -12.01 11.20 -3.31
C LYS A 67 -10.49 11.10 -3.26
N CYS A 68 -9.91 10.60 -4.35
CA CYS A 68 -8.48 10.47 -4.53
C CYS A 68 -7.77 11.84 -4.52
N CYS A 69 -6.61 11.91 -3.89
CA CYS A 69 -5.80 13.12 -3.68
C CYS A 69 -6.53 14.24 -2.94
N GLN A 70 -7.55 13.89 -2.12
CA GLN A 70 -8.37 14.82 -1.35
C GLN A 70 -8.64 14.33 0.08
N LEU A 71 -7.81 13.41 0.62
CA LEU A 71 -7.99 12.96 2.01
C LEU A 71 -7.78 14.09 3.02
N ASP A 72 -7.07 15.15 2.67
CA ASP A 72 -6.91 16.37 3.45
C ASP A 72 -8.21 17.18 3.64
N ASN A 73 -9.23 16.93 2.81
CA ASN A 73 -10.57 17.51 2.95
C ASN A 73 -11.45 16.79 3.99
N TYR A 74 -10.99 15.68 4.54
CA TYR A 74 -11.70 14.91 5.54
C TYR A 74 -11.06 15.10 6.91
N PRO A 75 -11.84 15.17 8.01
CA PRO A 75 -11.28 15.25 9.34
C PRO A 75 -10.34 14.06 9.61
N LEU A 76 -9.09 14.35 9.99
CA LEU A 76 -8.09 13.30 10.27
C LEU A 76 -8.59 12.31 11.33
N LEU A 77 -9.40 12.78 12.28
CA LEU A 77 -10.00 11.94 13.31
C LEU A 77 -10.91 10.84 12.74
N GLU A 78 -11.66 11.13 11.68
CA GLU A 78 -12.55 10.15 11.05
C GLU A 78 -11.73 9.01 10.42
N ILE A 79 -10.66 9.37 9.70
CA ILE A 79 -9.75 8.39 9.08
C ILE A 79 -9.05 7.57 10.18
N THR A 80 -8.61 8.24 11.26
CA THR A 80 -8.01 7.57 12.42
C THR A 80 -8.96 6.55 13.04
N LYS A 81 -10.23 6.94 13.28
CA LYS A 81 -11.24 6.04 13.87
C LYS A 81 -11.57 4.86 12.97
N GLU A 82 -11.54 5.03 11.67
CA GLU A 82 -11.72 3.93 10.72
C GLU A 82 -10.57 2.91 10.86
N ILE A 83 -9.32 3.38 10.89
CA ILE A 83 -8.15 2.53 11.12
C ILE A 83 -8.26 1.83 12.47
N GLU A 84 -8.60 2.54 13.55
CA GLU A 84 -8.81 1.96 14.90
C GLU A 84 -9.87 0.86 14.89
N ASN A 85 -10.98 1.05 14.15
CA ASN A 85 -12.03 0.04 14.03
C ASN A 85 -11.53 -1.22 13.32
N HIS A 86 -10.78 -1.08 12.23
CA HIS A 86 -10.17 -2.24 11.56
C HIS A 86 -9.18 -2.97 12.46
N ILE A 87 -8.36 -2.25 13.23
CA ILE A 87 -7.44 -2.84 14.21
C ILE A 87 -8.23 -3.60 15.29
N LYS A 88 -9.27 -3.00 15.84
CA LYS A 88 -10.10 -3.60 16.89
C LYS A 88 -10.79 -4.90 16.46
N VAL A 89 -11.31 -4.92 15.22
CA VAL A 89 -12.04 -6.08 14.68
C VAL A 89 -11.10 -7.18 14.22
N PHE A 90 -10.07 -6.85 13.47
CA PHE A 90 -9.14 -7.82 12.87
C PHE A 90 -8.05 -8.28 13.85
N LYS A 91 -7.70 -7.45 14.84
CA LYS A 91 -6.66 -7.70 15.86
C LYS A 91 -5.31 -8.10 15.25
N PRO A 92 -4.76 -7.32 14.32
CA PRO A 92 -3.50 -7.66 13.67
C PRO A 92 -2.34 -7.62 14.66
N SER A 93 -1.30 -8.41 14.40
CA SER A 93 0.00 -8.30 15.07
C SER A 93 0.96 -7.35 14.32
N CYS A 94 0.74 -7.18 13.02
CA CYS A 94 1.52 -6.29 12.17
C CYS A 94 0.60 -5.33 11.41
N ILE A 95 1.00 -4.07 11.31
CA ILE A 95 0.34 -3.06 10.49
C ILE A 95 1.33 -2.42 9.53
N ILE A 96 0.88 -2.17 8.30
CA ILE A 96 1.72 -1.66 7.23
C ILE A 96 1.00 -0.50 6.56
N SER A 97 1.68 0.62 6.37
CA SER A 97 1.10 1.81 5.76
C SER A 97 2.13 2.60 4.94
N HIS A 98 1.67 3.70 4.39
CA HIS A 98 2.45 4.65 3.61
C HIS A 98 3.51 5.35 4.48
N ASN A 99 4.53 5.93 3.83
CA ASN A 99 5.55 6.73 4.48
C ASN A 99 5.15 8.23 4.52
N LEU A 100 5.59 8.93 5.57
CA LEU A 100 5.40 10.38 5.71
C LEU A 100 5.99 11.18 4.55
N ASN A 101 7.15 10.76 4.05
CA ASN A 101 7.91 11.46 3.02
C ASN A 101 7.48 11.06 1.59
N ASP A 102 6.20 10.79 1.38
CA ASP A 102 5.66 10.51 0.06
C ASP A 102 5.19 11.79 -0.64
N THR A 103 5.31 11.87 -1.96
CA THR A 103 4.85 13.06 -2.71
C THR A 103 3.33 13.17 -2.76
N ASN A 104 2.61 12.05 -2.67
CA ASN A 104 1.15 12.02 -2.69
C ASN A 104 0.58 12.47 -1.33
N VAL A 105 -0.36 13.41 -1.34
CA VAL A 105 -1.02 13.93 -0.13
C VAL A 105 -1.77 12.84 0.63
N ASP A 106 -2.51 11.97 -0.07
CA ASP A 106 -3.29 10.90 0.56
C ASP A 106 -2.40 9.91 1.31
N HIS A 107 -1.21 9.61 0.75
CA HIS A 107 -0.24 8.73 1.42
C HIS A 107 0.25 9.35 2.74
N ARG A 108 0.52 10.66 2.75
CA ARG A 108 0.92 11.37 3.98
C ARG A 108 -0.21 11.42 5.00
N ILE A 109 -1.45 11.63 4.57
CA ILE A 109 -2.63 11.62 5.45
C ILE A 109 -2.87 10.22 6.03
N CYS A 110 -2.71 9.15 5.23
CA CYS A 110 -2.76 7.77 5.74
C CYS A 110 -1.73 7.55 6.87
N TYR A 111 -0.50 8.03 6.69
CA TYR A 111 0.52 7.97 7.74
C TYR A 111 0.11 8.77 8.99
N GLN A 112 -0.35 10.01 8.82
CA GLN A 112 -0.75 10.87 9.93
C GLN A 112 -1.92 10.28 10.72
N ALA A 113 -2.90 9.69 10.04
CA ALA A 113 -4.03 9.02 10.67
C ALA A 113 -3.64 7.72 11.38
N LEU A 114 -2.62 7.01 10.84
CA LEU A 114 -2.10 5.80 11.44
C LEU A 114 -1.48 6.05 12.82
N LEU A 115 -0.69 7.11 12.99
CA LEU A 115 0.06 7.36 14.21
C LEU A 115 -0.79 7.33 15.49
N PRO A 116 -1.90 8.10 15.59
CA PRO A 116 -2.77 8.01 16.75
C PRO A 116 -3.50 6.66 16.86
N ALA A 117 -3.78 5.98 15.75
CA ALA A 117 -4.49 4.70 15.74
C ALA A 117 -3.65 3.53 16.30
N VAL A 118 -2.31 3.61 16.20
CA VAL A 118 -1.41 2.55 16.65
C VAL A 118 -0.82 2.77 18.04
N ARG A 119 -1.36 3.71 18.81
CA ARG A 119 -0.89 3.95 20.18
C ARG A 119 -0.97 2.68 21.03
N PRO A 120 -0.01 2.42 21.93
CA PRO A 120 0.02 1.22 22.78
C PRO A 120 -1.03 1.30 23.89
N LEU A 121 -2.31 1.17 23.52
CA LEU A 121 -3.42 1.14 24.46
C LEU A 121 -3.59 -0.26 25.08
N LYS A 122 -4.35 -0.34 26.18
CA LYS A 122 -4.69 -1.62 26.83
C LYS A 122 -5.32 -2.58 25.79
N ASN A 123 -4.85 -3.82 25.75
CA ASN A 123 -5.26 -4.88 24.82
C ASN A 123 -4.81 -4.64 23.35
N CYS A 124 -3.80 -3.81 23.11
CA CYS A 124 -3.21 -3.65 21.79
C CYS A 124 -2.53 -4.94 21.32
N THR A 125 -2.93 -5.47 20.16
CA THR A 125 -2.35 -6.69 19.57
C THR A 125 -1.14 -6.39 18.68
N LEU A 126 -0.98 -5.14 18.28
CA LEU A 126 0.08 -4.70 17.37
C LEU A 126 1.46 -4.85 18.01
N LYS A 127 2.33 -5.58 17.33
CA LYS A 127 3.73 -5.80 17.71
C LYS A 127 4.70 -5.15 16.74
N LEU A 128 4.31 -5.03 15.47
CA LEU A 128 5.16 -4.52 14.40
C LEU A 128 4.41 -3.48 13.57
N GLY A 129 5.02 -2.34 13.34
CA GLY A 129 4.57 -1.31 12.41
C GLY A 129 5.61 -1.06 11.34
N LEU A 130 5.23 -1.13 10.08
CA LEU A 130 6.10 -0.93 8.93
C LEU A 130 5.52 0.12 7.97
N LEU A 131 6.40 0.88 7.34
CA LEU A 131 6.06 1.84 6.30
C LEU A 131 6.72 1.39 4.99
N PHE A 132 5.98 1.41 3.88
CA PHE A 132 6.47 0.97 2.58
C PHE A 132 6.76 2.13 1.63
N GLU A 133 7.63 1.89 0.66
CA GLU A 133 7.87 2.78 -0.47
C GLU A 133 6.87 2.50 -1.60
N ILE A 134 6.51 3.55 -2.33
CA ILE A 134 5.61 3.46 -3.49
C ILE A 134 6.34 3.92 -4.73
N LEU A 135 6.47 3.02 -5.69
CA LEU A 135 7.01 3.31 -7.01
C LEU A 135 6.20 4.42 -7.71
N SER A 136 6.89 5.35 -8.32
CA SER A 136 6.35 6.60 -8.93
C SER A 136 5.78 7.61 -7.93
N SER A 137 6.26 7.57 -6.69
CA SER A 137 5.88 8.54 -5.66
C SER A 137 7.04 8.77 -4.69
N SER A 138 7.59 7.71 -4.10
CA SER A 138 8.69 7.82 -3.13
C SER A 138 10.00 8.30 -3.77
N GLU A 139 10.30 7.91 -5.02
CA GLU A 139 11.52 8.30 -5.74
C GLU A 139 11.54 9.78 -6.10
N TRP A 140 10.37 10.40 -6.25
CA TRP A 140 10.26 11.80 -6.68
C TRP A 140 10.25 12.81 -5.54
N ASN A 141 10.40 12.35 -4.31
CA ASN A 141 10.75 13.23 -3.19
C ASN A 141 12.27 13.42 -3.13
N TYR A 142 12.77 14.36 -3.92
CA TYR A 142 14.21 14.58 -4.12
C TYR A 142 14.98 14.98 -2.86
N LEU A 143 14.30 15.56 -1.87
CA LEU A 143 14.93 16.04 -0.62
C LEU A 143 14.85 15.02 0.52
N ASN A 144 13.83 14.16 0.50
CA ASN A 144 13.56 13.20 1.58
C ASN A 144 13.25 11.83 1.00
N GLN A 145 14.26 11.19 0.45
CA GLN A 145 14.14 9.86 -0.16
C GLN A 145 13.71 8.81 0.87
N PHE A 146 13.12 7.73 0.38
CA PHE A 146 12.77 6.60 1.21
C PHE A 146 14.04 5.81 1.61
N GLU A 147 14.31 5.75 2.90
CA GLU A 147 15.44 5.03 3.48
C GLU A 147 14.93 3.82 4.27
N PRO A 148 14.91 2.61 3.68
CA PRO A 148 14.49 1.41 4.39
C PRO A 148 15.53 0.96 5.40
N ASN A 149 15.05 0.45 6.53
CA ASN A 149 15.88 -0.16 7.58
C ASN A 149 15.33 -1.53 8.02
N PHE A 150 14.30 -2.02 7.36
CA PHE A 150 13.70 -3.33 7.57
C PHE A 150 13.45 -3.97 6.21
N PHE A 151 13.90 -5.20 6.02
CA PHE A 151 13.86 -5.87 4.71
C PHE A 151 13.16 -7.21 4.84
N ILE A 152 12.36 -7.54 3.83
CA ILE A 152 11.68 -8.82 3.74
C ILE A 152 12.11 -9.50 2.44
N ASP A 153 12.75 -10.66 2.54
CA ASP A 153 13.08 -11.51 1.41
C ASP A 153 11.80 -11.93 0.67
N ILE A 154 11.74 -11.59 -0.62
CA ILE A 154 10.66 -11.93 -1.53
C ILE A 154 11.17 -12.70 -2.76
N SER A 155 12.34 -13.34 -2.65
CA SER A 155 12.99 -13.99 -3.79
C SER A 155 12.06 -14.98 -4.50
N ASN A 156 11.25 -15.71 -3.74
CA ASN A 156 10.29 -16.67 -4.28
C ASN A 156 8.93 -16.04 -4.66
N GLN A 157 8.69 -14.77 -4.31
CA GLN A 157 7.41 -14.07 -4.54
C GLN A 157 7.49 -12.94 -5.56
N LEU A 158 8.68 -12.67 -6.13
CA LEU A 158 8.86 -11.55 -7.04
C LEU A 158 7.98 -11.64 -8.27
N GLU A 159 7.94 -12.79 -8.92
CA GLU A 159 7.10 -13.00 -10.11
C GLU A 159 5.61 -12.90 -9.77
N THR A 160 5.20 -13.43 -8.62
CA THR A 160 3.83 -13.30 -8.11
C THR A 160 3.48 -11.81 -7.87
N LYS A 161 4.40 -11.02 -7.33
CA LYS A 161 4.23 -9.57 -7.16
C LYS A 161 4.04 -8.86 -8.51
N ILE A 162 4.92 -9.14 -9.49
CA ILE A 162 4.86 -8.51 -10.83
C ILE A 162 3.55 -8.87 -11.52
N ASN A 163 3.15 -10.15 -11.49
CA ASN A 163 1.91 -10.62 -12.10
C ASN A 163 0.69 -9.95 -11.44
N ALA A 164 0.68 -9.78 -10.11
CA ALA A 164 -0.38 -9.06 -9.41
C ALA A 164 -0.47 -7.59 -9.84
N CYS A 165 0.67 -6.92 -10.05
CA CYS A 165 0.70 -5.54 -10.55
C CYS A 165 0.10 -5.44 -11.97
N ASN A 166 0.31 -6.44 -12.84
CA ASN A 166 -0.20 -6.43 -14.22
C ASN A 166 -1.74 -6.45 -14.31
N PHE A 167 -2.44 -6.84 -13.25
CA PHE A 167 -3.91 -6.73 -13.20
C PHE A 167 -4.40 -5.27 -13.07
N TYR A 168 -3.55 -4.35 -12.63
CA TYR A 168 -3.88 -2.93 -12.59
C TYR A 168 -3.69 -2.30 -13.97
N ARG A 169 -4.69 -2.50 -14.84
CA ARG A 169 -4.68 -1.94 -16.20
C ARG A 169 -4.53 -0.42 -16.18
N GLY A 170 -3.62 0.11 -17.00
CA GLY A 170 -3.33 1.55 -17.06
C GLY A 170 -2.45 2.08 -15.91
N GLU A 171 -2.01 1.24 -14.97
CA GLU A 171 -1.05 1.61 -13.92
C GLU A 171 0.37 1.10 -14.17
N MET A 172 0.51 0.09 -15.01
CA MET A 172 1.80 -0.40 -15.45
C MET A 172 2.24 0.34 -16.72
N PHE A 173 3.50 0.66 -16.80
CA PHE A 173 4.09 1.47 -17.87
C PHE A 173 5.28 0.76 -18.51
N ALA A 174 5.78 1.33 -19.61
CA ALA A 174 6.97 0.82 -20.31
C ALA A 174 8.28 1.17 -19.58
N ASN A 175 9.37 0.63 -20.06
CA ASN A 175 10.69 0.43 -19.46
C ASN A 175 11.35 1.60 -18.72
N ASN A 176 11.03 2.85 -19.01
CA ASN A 176 11.63 4.02 -18.35
C ASN A 176 10.75 4.63 -17.25
N HIS A 177 9.76 3.92 -16.78
CA HIS A 177 8.87 4.35 -15.70
C HIS A 177 9.07 3.51 -14.44
N PRO A 178 9.03 4.09 -13.21
CA PRO A 178 9.20 3.33 -11.97
C PRO A 178 8.22 2.15 -11.81
N ARG A 179 7.03 2.24 -12.40
CA ARG A 179 6.03 1.16 -12.41
C ARG A 179 6.14 0.21 -13.61
N SER A 180 7.30 0.12 -14.26
CA SER A 180 7.56 -0.96 -15.22
C SER A 180 7.92 -2.26 -14.49
N PRO A 181 7.68 -3.44 -15.07
CA PRO A 181 8.13 -4.71 -14.50
C PRO A 181 9.64 -4.73 -14.23
N GLU A 182 10.43 -4.15 -15.13
CA GLU A 182 11.88 -4.03 -15.03
C GLU A 182 12.30 -3.18 -13.83
N SER A 183 11.65 -2.03 -13.63
CA SER A 183 11.93 -1.13 -12.50
C SER A 183 11.53 -1.76 -11.17
N ILE A 184 10.39 -2.46 -11.12
CA ILE A 184 9.95 -3.24 -9.94
C ILE A 184 11.00 -4.28 -9.58
N LYS A 185 11.51 -5.02 -10.58
CA LYS A 185 12.55 -6.05 -10.39
C LYS A 185 13.89 -5.43 -9.99
N ALA A 186 14.28 -4.32 -10.61
CA ALA A 186 15.52 -3.61 -10.28
C ALA A 186 15.50 -3.10 -8.83
N LEU A 187 14.40 -2.48 -8.38
CA LEU A 187 14.26 -2.03 -7.00
C LEU A 187 14.32 -3.21 -6.03
N ALA A 188 13.61 -4.30 -6.31
CA ALA A 188 13.66 -5.50 -5.47
C ALA A 188 15.08 -6.09 -5.39
N LYS A 189 15.85 -6.00 -6.49
CA LYS A 189 17.26 -6.43 -6.53
C LYS A 189 18.16 -5.55 -5.67
N ILE A 190 17.98 -4.22 -5.75
CA ILE A 190 18.73 -3.26 -4.89
C ILE A 190 18.44 -3.55 -3.42
N ARG A 191 17.16 -3.72 -3.04
CA ARG A 191 16.76 -4.04 -1.66
C ARG A 191 17.28 -5.42 -1.23
N GLY A 192 17.36 -6.38 -2.15
CA GLY A 192 17.99 -7.68 -1.93
C GLY A 192 19.48 -7.56 -1.61
N ASN A 193 20.22 -6.80 -2.41
CA ASN A 193 21.65 -6.56 -2.18
C ASN A 193 21.91 -5.88 -0.82
N GLN A 194 21.03 -4.96 -0.40
CA GLN A 194 21.14 -4.28 0.91
C GLN A 194 20.90 -5.24 2.10
N SER A 195 20.23 -6.37 1.89
CA SER A 195 19.82 -7.29 2.96
C SER A 195 20.39 -8.71 2.84
N GLY A 196 21.27 -8.96 1.85
CA GLY A 196 21.88 -10.27 1.64
C GLY A 196 20.95 -11.32 0.99
N HIS A 197 19.87 -10.88 0.33
CA HIS A 197 18.93 -11.75 -0.40
C HIS A 197 19.00 -11.52 -1.91
N ILE A 198 18.38 -12.43 -2.70
CA ILE A 198 18.31 -12.25 -4.16
C ILE A 198 17.40 -11.07 -4.49
N TYR A 199 16.20 -11.02 -3.86
CA TYR A 199 15.22 -9.94 -3.98
C TYR A 199 14.56 -9.67 -2.64
N SER A 200 14.37 -8.39 -2.30
CA SER A 200 13.67 -7.98 -1.09
C SER A 200 12.69 -6.85 -1.35
N GLU A 201 11.70 -6.70 -0.48
CA GLU A 201 10.98 -5.45 -0.27
C GLU A 201 11.57 -4.71 0.93
N GLY A 202 11.81 -3.39 0.76
CA GLY A 202 12.30 -2.52 1.80
C GLY A 202 11.17 -1.81 2.53
N PHE A 203 11.30 -1.70 3.85
CA PHE A 203 10.36 -1.01 4.73
C PHE A 203 11.12 -0.10 5.69
N LYS A 204 10.43 0.93 6.19
CA LYS A 204 10.90 1.69 7.34
C LYS A 204 10.19 1.15 8.58
N LEU A 205 10.95 0.76 9.59
CA LEU A 205 10.41 0.33 10.87
C LEU A 205 9.79 1.53 11.59
N LEU A 206 8.49 1.46 11.86
CA LEU A 206 7.77 2.47 12.64
C LEU A 206 7.87 2.15 14.13
N PHE A 207 7.60 0.90 14.51
CA PHE A 207 7.79 0.37 15.86
C PHE A 207 7.93 -1.15 15.85
N SER A 208 8.59 -1.68 16.89
CA SER A 208 8.60 -3.08 17.29
C SER A 208 8.35 -3.15 18.80
N ARG A 209 7.45 -4.02 19.26
CA ARG A 209 7.01 -4.16 20.68
C ARG A 209 6.99 -5.61 21.12
#